data_e14bbe6e3724dfae1a5458f1fb66c774
#
_entry.id   e14bbe6e3724dfae1a5458f1fb66c774
#
_cell.length_a   1.000
_cell.length_b   1.000
_cell.length_c   1.000
_cell.angle_alpha   90.00
_cell.angle_beta   90.00
_cell.angle_gamma   90.00
#
_symmetry.space_group_name_H-M   'P 1'
#
loop_
_entity.id
_entity.type
_entity.pdbx_description
1 polymer ?
#
loop_
_entity_poly.entity_id
_entity_poly.type
_entity_poly.pdbx_seq_one_letter_code
_entity_poly.pdbx_strand_id
1 'polypeptide(L)'
;MKISNSKVRRLLEFGIALVFAAGTSFLAQGAGFFGVSAANQFVTSSQTPDGTSTSKSPLSIPEYTGNPSVALSDTSGLSAKSAPSDPVLPDLDSTGRCGSAEMVISLETAPERGEKRGSIGMVRPSGWHTVRDDSLDGKYLYNRCHLVAWCLSGLNAEKRNLITGTRYMNVEGMLPYEMRVSDFIFAGGGRVYYKVTPDFRDGELVARGVRIQAYSLADKGKSIDFDVYCYNVQPGYRIDYATGEATKVN
;
A
#
# COMPACT_ATOMS: atom_id res chain seq x y z
N MET A 1 12.25 18.93 -33.87
CA MET A 1 12.70 18.37 -32.58
C MET A 1 12.88 16.87 -32.79
N LYS A 2 14.13 16.39 -32.91
CA LYS A 2 14.43 14.97 -33.25
C LYS A 2 14.41 14.16 -31.97
N ILE A 3 13.43 13.27 -31.84
CA ILE A 3 13.38 12.28 -30.76
C ILE A 3 14.45 11.24 -31.03
N SER A 4 15.37 11.08 -30.07
CA SER A 4 16.49 10.15 -30.17
C SER A 4 15.99 8.69 -30.13
N ASN A 5 16.28 7.95 -31.19
CA ASN A 5 15.90 6.55 -31.41
C ASN A 5 16.65 5.53 -30.53
N SER A 6 17.33 5.95 -29.47
CA SER A 6 18.10 5.05 -28.60
C SER A 6 17.24 4.24 -27.60
N LYS A 7 16.04 4.72 -27.27
CA LYS A 7 15.13 4.05 -26.33
C LYS A 7 14.36 2.85 -26.92
N VAL A 8 14.21 2.80 -28.23
CA VAL A 8 13.43 1.73 -28.93
C VAL A 8 14.28 0.48 -29.24
N ARG A 9 15.60 0.60 -29.30
CA ARG A 9 16.48 -0.48 -29.79
C ARG A 9 16.91 -1.50 -28.72
N ARG A 10 16.68 -1.26 -27.42
CA ARG A 10 17.03 -2.17 -26.32
C ARG A 10 15.90 -3.11 -25.84
N LEU A 11 14.74 -3.04 -26.46
CA LEU A 11 13.55 -3.86 -26.09
C LEU A 11 13.52 -5.26 -26.77
N LEU A 12 14.52 -5.62 -27.59
CA LEU A 12 14.45 -6.81 -28.43
C LEU A 12 15.45 -7.93 -28.10
N GLU A 13 16.25 -7.86 -27.02
CA GLU A 13 17.34 -8.83 -26.80
C GLU A 13 17.29 -9.60 -25.46
N PHE A 14 16.16 -9.79 -24.80
CA PHE A 14 16.07 -10.82 -23.75
C PHE A 14 14.87 -11.72 -23.94
N GLY A 15 15.15 -12.84 -24.59
CA GLY A 15 14.23 -13.93 -24.82
C GLY A 15 13.90 -14.72 -23.57
N ILE A 16 12.66 -15.02 -23.48
CA ILE A 16 11.89 -16.14 -22.94
C ILE A 16 12.71 -17.26 -22.27
N ALA A 17 12.44 -17.49 -20.98
CA ALA A 17 12.53 -18.80 -20.37
C ALA A 17 11.18 -19.11 -19.67
N LEU A 18 10.33 -19.86 -20.37
CA LEU A 18 9.12 -20.48 -19.84
C LEU A 18 9.50 -21.76 -19.09
N VAL A 19 9.14 -21.84 -17.83
CA VAL A 19 9.08 -23.12 -17.12
C VAL A 19 7.62 -23.41 -16.78
N PHE A 20 7.06 -24.41 -17.46
CA PHE A 20 5.79 -25.04 -17.13
C PHE A 20 5.98 -26.00 -15.95
N ALA A 21 5.21 -25.84 -14.90
CA ALA A 21 4.95 -26.92 -13.94
C ALA A 21 3.45 -27.14 -13.83
N ALA A 22 3.01 -28.28 -14.35
CA ALA A 22 1.66 -28.79 -14.20
C ALA A 22 1.52 -29.47 -12.83
N GLY A 23 0.39 -29.29 -12.18
CA GLY A 23 0.08 -29.99 -10.90
C GLY A 23 -1.41 -29.98 -10.58
N THR A 24 -2.10 -30.96 -11.06
CA THR A 24 -3.19 -31.81 -10.56
C THR A 24 -4.27 -31.23 -9.65
N SER A 25 -5.47 -31.40 -10.17
CA SER A 25 -6.79 -31.31 -9.53
C SER A 25 -6.97 -32.22 -8.31
N PHE A 26 -7.69 -31.73 -7.29
CA PHE A 26 -8.40 -32.58 -6.36
C PHE A 26 -9.83 -32.05 -6.18
N LEU A 27 -10.79 -32.89 -6.59
CA LEU A 27 -12.23 -32.79 -6.29
C LEU A 27 -12.50 -33.37 -4.90
N ALA A 28 -13.26 -32.67 -4.09
CA ALA A 28 -14.02 -33.30 -3.01
C ALA A 28 -15.40 -32.62 -2.83
N GLN A 29 -16.43 -33.39 -3.08
CA GLN A 29 -17.83 -33.09 -2.82
C GLN A 29 -18.12 -33.22 -1.30
N GLY A 30 -19.11 -32.46 -0.82
CA GLY A 30 -19.68 -32.68 0.51
C GLY A 30 -20.83 -31.70 0.79
N ALA A 31 -22.05 -32.19 0.57
CA ALA A 31 -23.30 -31.50 0.88
C ALA A 31 -23.59 -31.48 2.38
N GLY A 32 -24.32 -30.45 2.84
CA GLY A 32 -24.89 -30.43 4.20
C GLY A 32 -25.76 -29.18 4.42
N PHE A 33 -27.06 -29.36 4.09
CA PHE A 33 -28.16 -28.46 4.44
C PHE A 33 -28.38 -28.46 5.97
N PHE A 34 -28.61 -27.32 6.59
CA PHE A 34 -29.61 -27.11 7.64
C PHE A 34 -29.96 -25.64 7.76
N GLY A 35 -31.20 -25.32 7.46
CA GLY A 35 -31.81 -24.04 7.73
C GLY A 35 -32.34 -23.96 9.17
N VAL A 36 -32.37 -22.77 9.73
CA VAL A 36 -33.31 -22.39 10.79
C VAL A 36 -33.73 -20.91 10.59
N SER A 37 -35.05 -20.75 10.53
CA SER A 37 -35.83 -19.52 10.47
C SER A 37 -36.00 -18.92 11.87
N ALA A 38 -36.15 -17.60 11.94
CA ALA A 38 -37.06 -16.81 12.80
C ALA A 38 -36.34 -15.54 13.28
N ALA A 39 -36.90 -14.44 13.37
CA ALA A 39 -38.16 -13.79 13.46
C ALA A 39 -37.92 -12.29 13.56
N ASN A 40 -38.76 -11.51 12.89
CA ASN A 40 -38.94 -10.06 12.98
C ASN A 40 -39.13 -9.57 14.42
N GLN A 41 -38.49 -8.44 14.74
CA GLN A 41 -39.11 -7.42 15.63
C GLN A 41 -38.84 -6.02 15.08
N PHE A 42 -39.91 -5.39 14.64
CA PHE A 42 -40.03 -3.97 14.34
C PHE A 42 -39.93 -3.18 15.64
N VAL A 43 -39.04 -2.19 15.69
CA VAL A 43 -39.15 -1.07 16.62
C VAL A 43 -39.07 0.22 15.80
N THR A 44 -40.20 0.88 15.72
CA THR A 44 -40.35 2.25 15.24
C THR A 44 -39.83 3.23 16.29
N SER A 45 -38.91 4.10 15.93
CA SER A 45 -38.73 5.37 16.65
C SER A 45 -38.43 6.51 15.68
N SER A 46 -39.20 7.54 15.86
CA SER A 46 -39.38 8.81 15.18
C SER A 46 -38.09 9.56 14.85
N GLN A 47 -38.06 10.11 13.64
CA GLN A 47 -37.08 11.06 13.13
C GLN A 47 -37.26 12.45 13.75
N THR A 48 -36.15 13.08 14.08
CA THR A 48 -35.97 14.54 14.03
C THR A 48 -34.76 14.84 13.15
N PRO A 49 -34.82 15.80 12.22
CA PRO A 49 -33.72 16.12 11.33
C PRO A 49 -32.82 17.18 11.96
N ASP A 50 -31.55 16.89 12.14
CA ASP A 50 -30.56 17.95 12.33
C ASP A 50 -29.18 17.55 11.80
N GLY A 51 -28.61 18.51 11.07
CA GLY A 51 -27.17 18.72 10.91
C GLY A 51 -26.33 17.64 10.21
N THR A 52 -26.25 17.72 8.89
CA THR A 52 -25.34 16.96 8.02
C THR A 52 -23.87 17.17 8.40
N SER A 53 -23.34 16.32 9.28
CA SER A 53 -21.91 16.02 9.32
C SER A 53 -21.75 14.62 8.74
N THR A 54 -21.32 14.49 7.51
CA THR A 54 -20.91 13.20 6.92
C THR A 54 -19.60 12.75 7.58
N SER A 55 -19.71 12.27 8.80
CA SER A 55 -18.67 11.46 9.42
C SER A 55 -18.55 10.18 8.59
N LYS A 56 -17.56 10.15 7.72
CA LYS A 56 -17.17 8.93 7.01
C LYS A 56 -16.84 7.91 8.10
N SER A 57 -17.63 6.83 8.22
CA SER A 57 -17.36 5.75 9.17
C SER A 57 -15.87 5.39 9.11
N PRO A 58 -15.19 5.26 10.26
CA PRO A 58 -13.80 4.84 10.24
C PRO A 58 -13.71 3.51 9.52
N LEU A 59 -12.72 3.37 8.63
CA LEU A 59 -12.47 2.15 7.89
C LEU A 59 -12.30 1.01 8.89
N SER A 60 -13.14 -0.03 8.81
CA SER A 60 -13.01 -1.20 9.67
C SER A 60 -11.81 -2.03 9.20
N ILE A 61 -10.68 -1.86 9.86
CA ILE A 61 -9.48 -2.65 9.60
C ILE A 61 -9.56 -3.93 10.43
N PRO A 62 -9.50 -5.13 9.79
CA PRO A 62 -9.40 -6.39 10.52
C PRO A 62 -8.18 -6.42 11.45
N GLU A 63 -8.25 -7.17 12.52
CA GLU A 63 -7.09 -7.38 13.40
C GLU A 63 -5.97 -8.14 12.68
N TYR A 64 -4.73 -7.90 13.07
CA TYR A 64 -3.58 -8.64 12.57
C TYR A 64 -3.60 -10.09 13.03
N THR A 65 -3.59 -11.04 12.10
CA THR A 65 -3.65 -12.49 12.37
C THR A 65 -2.41 -13.24 11.88
N GLY A 66 -1.30 -12.54 11.65
CA GLY A 66 -0.05 -13.14 11.18
C GLY A 66 0.25 -12.87 9.70
N ASN A 67 -0.72 -12.40 8.92
CA ASN A 67 -0.49 -12.01 7.52
C ASN A 67 -0.04 -10.54 7.41
N PRO A 68 0.97 -10.22 6.59
CA PRO A 68 1.49 -8.85 6.48
C PRO A 68 0.49 -7.87 5.90
N SER A 69 -0.50 -8.35 5.17
CA SER A 69 -1.55 -7.55 4.55
C SER A 69 -2.89 -8.28 4.50
N VAL A 70 -3.96 -7.52 4.31
CA VAL A 70 -5.33 -8.04 4.13
C VAL A 70 -6.04 -7.25 3.03
N ALA A 71 -6.80 -7.92 2.18
CA ALA A 71 -7.71 -7.27 1.26
C ALA A 71 -8.87 -6.64 2.04
N LEU A 72 -9.16 -5.37 1.77
CA LEU A 72 -10.30 -4.65 2.36
C LEU A 72 -11.53 -4.71 1.44
N SER A 73 -11.30 -4.81 0.15
CA SER A 73 -12.31 -4.91 -0.88
C SER A 73 -11.73 -5.60 -2.11
N ASP A 74 -12.60 -6.17 -2.95
CA ASP A 74 -12.21 -6.76 -4.24
C ASP A 74 -11.84 -5.69 -5.27
N THR A 75 -12.22 -4.42 -5.02
CA THR A 75 -11.91 -3.28 -5.88
C THR A 75 -11.39 -2.10 -5.09
N SER A 76 -10.56 -1.28 -5.71
CA SER A 76 -9.96 -0.08 -5.10
C SER A 76 -10.97 1.01 -4.75
N GLY A 77 -12.14 1.01 -5.39
CA GLY A 77 -13.06 2.15 -5.34
C GLY A 77 -12.55 3.39 -6.08
N LEU A 78 -11.41 3.27 -6.77
CA LEU A 78 -10.84 4.34 -7.58
C LEU A 78 -11.42 4.32 -9.01
N SER A 79 -11.23 5.41 -9.74
CA SER A 79 -11.65 5.51 -11.14
C SER A 79 -10.75 6.46 -11.91
N ALA A 80 -10.78 6.37 -13.23
CA ALA A 80 -10.06 7.33 -14.08
C ALA A 80 -10.53 8.77 -13.88
N LYS A 81 -11.81 8.97 -13.51
CA LYS A 81 -12.39 10.31 -13.26
C LYS A 81 -11.85 10.95 -11.98
N SER A 82 -11.49 10.15 -10.98
CA SER A 82 -10.96 10.62 -9.70
C SER A 82 -9.43 10.66 -9.66
N ALA A 83 -8.75 10.21 -10.72
CA ALA A 83 -7.31 10.24 -10.80
C ALA A 83 -6.77 11.68 -10.84
N PRO A 84 -5.76 12.03 -10.03
CA PRO A 84 -5.19 13.36 -9.99
C PRO A 84 -4.37 13.63 -11.27
N SER A 85 -4.33 14.90 -11.71
CA SER A 85 -3.45 15.34 -12.80
C SER A 85 -1.99 15.42 -12.37
N ASP A 86 -1.76 15.81 -11.13
CA ASP A 86 -0.45 16.00 -10.51
C ASP A 86 -0.35 15.19 -9.22
N PRO A 87 0.86 14.84 -8.75
CA PRO A 87 1.05 14.17 -7.48
C PRO A 87 0.45 14.97 -6.31
N VAL A 88 -0.38 14.32 -5.51
CA VAL A 88 -0.98 14.91 -4.30
C VAL A 88 -0.22 14.37 -3.09
N LEU A 89 0.56 15.24 -2.47
CA LEU A 89 1.33 15.00 -1.25
C LEU A 89 1.02 16.14 -0.28
N PRO A 90 0.00 15.97 0.58
CA PRO A 90 -0.36 17.01 1.56
C PRO A 90 0.81 17.36 2.47
N ASP A 91 0.85 18.60 2.94
CA ASP A 91 1.84 19.01 3.94
C ASP A 91 1.74 18.13 5.19
N LEU A 92 2.87 17.98 5.87
CA LEU A 92 2.89 17.26 7.15
C LEU A 92 1.98 17.99 8.15
N ASP A 93 1.29 17.22 8.97
CA ASP A 93 0.49 17.81 10.04
C ASP A 93 1.38 18.42 11.16
N SER A 94 0.76 19.02 12.18
CA SER A 94 1.45 19.68 13.29
C SER A 94 2.38 18.76 14.09
N THR A 95 2.25 17.43 13.95
CA THR A 95 3.08 16.42 14.60
C THR A 95 4.10 15.79 13.63
N GLY A 96 4.14 16.26 12.38
CA GLY A 96 5.06 15.78 11.36
C GLY A 96 4.63 14.51 10.64
N ARG A 97 3.33 14.13 10.73
CA ARG A 97 2.80 12.93 10.06
C ARG A 97 2.42 13.22 8.61
N CYS A 98 2.63 12.24 7.73
CA CYS A 98 2.18 12.30 6.35
C CYS A 98 0.65 12.15 6.24
N GLY A 99 0.06 12.87 5.30
CA GLY A 99 -1.27 12.59 4.80
C GLY A 99 -1.29 11.47 3.75
N SER A 100 -2.42 11.33 3.05
CA SER A 100 -2.57 10.40 1.93
C SER A 100 -1.73 10.86 0.74
N ALA A 101 -0.93 9.96 0.18
CA ALA A 101 -0.16 10.19 -1.04
C ALA A 101 -0.90 9.60 -2.24
N GLU A 102 -1.10 10.41 -3.28
CA GLU A 102 -1.85 10.00 -4.48
C GLU A 102 -1.12 10.46 -5.74
N MET A 103 -1.02 9.58 -6.74
CA MET A 103 -0.51 9.97 -8.05
C MET A 103 -0.87 8.97 -9.14
N VAL A 104 -0.71 9.38 -10.38
CA VAL A 104 -0.78 8.49 -11.53
C VAL A 104 0.63 7.98 -11.84
N ILE A 105 0.81 6.68 -11.67
CA ILE A 105 2.06 5.97 -11.95
C ILE A 105 2.12 5.62 -13.44
N SER A 106 3.27 5.83 -14.06
CA SER A 106 3.53 5.51 -15.46
C SER A 106 5.03 5.28 -15.69
N LEU A 107 5.40 4.93 -16.92
CA LEU A 107 6.83 4.82 -17.30
C LEU A 107 7.58 6.16 -17.17
N GLU A 108 6.88 7.29 -17.29
CA GLU A 108 7.48 8.63 -17.14
C GLU A 108 7.74 8.98 -15.69
N THR A 109 6.96 8.46 -14.74
CA THR A 109 7.14 8.71 -13.29
C THR A 109 8.14 7.74 -12.66
N ALA A 110 8.24 6.53 -13.20
CA ALA A 110 9.12 5.51 -12.66
C ALA A 110 10.57 5.76 -13.09
N PRO A 111 11.55 5.57 -12.17
CA PRO A 111 12.96 5.54 -12.53
C PRO A 111 13.28 4.46 -13.56
N GLU A 112 14.37 4.59 -14.30
CA GLU A 112 14.82 3.54 -15.20
C GLU A 112 15.15 2.24 -14.43
N ARG A 113 14.90 1.06 -15.03
CA ARG A 113 15.27 -0.21 -14.40
C ARG A 113 16.76 -0.26 -14.12
N GLY A 114 17.11 -0.51 -12.85
CA GLY A 114 18.52 -0.55 -12.41
C GLY A 114 19.06 0.81 -11.95
N GLU A 115 18.29 1.87 -12.05
CA GLU A 115 18.64 3.15 -11.44
C GLU A 115 18.75 3.00 -9.92
N LYS A 116 19.78 3.61 -9.33
CA LYS A 116 20.02 3.51 -7.89
C LYS A 116 19.36 4.68 -7.16
N ARG A 117 18.58 4.34 -6.16
CA ARG A 117 18.01 5.32 -5.24
C ARG A 117 19.11 6.08 -4.48
N GLY A 118 18.93 7.38 -4.33
CA GLY A 118 19.77 8.23 -3.48
C GLY A 118 19.60 7.92 -1.97
N SER A 119 20.47 8.48 -1.13
CA SER A 119 20.35 8.38 0.31
C SER A 119 19.10 9.12 0.82
N ILE A 120 18.41 8.52 1.79
CA ILE A 120 17.28 9.12 2.51
C ILE A 120 17.51 9.15 4.03
N GLY A 121 18.75 8.86 4.46
CA GLY A 121 19.12 8.77 5.88
C GLY A 121 18.89 10.06 6.68
N MET A 122 18.85 11.22 6.01
CA MET A 122 18.62 12.53 6.64
C MET A 122 17.14 12.75 7.02
N VAL A 123 16.20 12.02 6.42
CA VAL A 123 14.78 12.19 6.76
C VAL A 123 14.46 11.46 8.07
N ARG A 124 13.74 12.13 8.94
CA ARG A 124 13.23 11.61 10.21
C ARG A 124 11.70 11.71 10.19
N PRO A 125 10.97 10.69 9.75
CA PRO A 125 9.51 10.68 9.84
C PRO A 125 9.04 10.76 11.29
N SER A 126 7.76 11.07 11.54
CA SER A 126 7.18 11.05 12.88
C SER A 126 7.43 9.71 13.58
N GLY A 127 7.70 9.72 14.88
CA GLY A 127 7.98 8.52 15.68
C GLY A 127 9.24 7.74 15.26
N TRP A 128 10.21 8.37 14.58
CA TRP A 128 11.42 7.69 14.13
C TRP A 128 12.39 7.34 15.26
N HIS A 129 12.67 6.07 15.40
CA HIS A 129 13.76 5.53 16.22
C HIS A 129 14.71 4.66 15.38
N THR A 130 16.00 4.64 15.74
CA THR A 130 16.95 3.70 15.14
C THR A 130 17.05 2.48 16.04
N VAL A 131 16.34 1.42 15.69
CA VAL A 131 16.36 0.15 16.44
C VAL A 131 17.09 -0.89 15.60
N ARG A 132 18.27 -1.31 16.07
CA ARG A 132 19.09 -2.33 15.42
C ARG A 132 18.89 -3.68 16.09
N ASP A 133 18.67 -4.71 15.27
CA ASP A 133 18.68 -6.11 15.69
C ASP A 133 19.27 -6.97 14.56
N ASP A 134 20.40 -7.59 14.81
CA ASP A 134 21.11 -8.40 13.80
C ASP A 134 20.35 -9.68 13.42
N SER A 135 19.30 -10.06 14.16
CA SER A 135 18.40 -11.17 13.81
C SER A 135 17.36 -10.82 12.74
N LEU A 136 17.14 -9.53 12.48
CA LEU A 136 16.20 -9.07 11.43
C LEU A 136 16.88 -9.03 10.07
N ASP A 137 16.13 -9.32 9.02
CA ASP A 137 16.54 -9.01 7.66
C ASP A 137 16.78 -7.50 7.53
N GLY A 138 17.93 -7.10 6.97
CA GLY A 138 18.34 -5.70 6.90
C GLY A 138 18.82 -5.10 8.22
N LYS A 139 18.81 -5.85 9.34
CA LYS A 139 19.38 -5.48 10.66
C LYS A 139 18.76 -4.28 11.36
N TYR A 140 17.66 -3.77 10.87
CA TYR A 140 16.93 -2.64 11.45
C TYR A 140 15.44 -2.91 11.47
N LEU A 141 14.81 -2.61 12.62
CA LEU A 141 13.36 -2.72 12.79
C LEU A 141 12.63 -1.78 11.87
N TYR A 142 13.04 -0.51 11.87
CA TYR A 142 12.37 0.52 11.10
C TYR A 142 13.09 0.87 9.81
N ASN A 143 12.30 1.03 8.77
CA ASN A 143 12.66 1.63 7.50
C ASN A 143 11.98 3.00 7.36
N ARG A 144 12.59 3.88 6.60
CA ARG A 144 11.91 5.04 6.03
C ARG A 144 11.07 4.54 4.87
N CYS A 145 9.83 4.13 5.16
CA CYS A 145 8.93 3.57 4.16
C CYS A 145 8.38 4.69 3.28
N HIS A 146 8.53 4.55 1.98
CA HIS A 146 7.81 5.39 1.04
C HIS A 146 6.34 4.98 1.04
N LEU A 147 5.42 5.96 1.04
CA LEU A 147 4.01 5.69 0.79
C LEU A 147 3.82 5.26 -0.67
N VAL A 148 4.28 6.09 -1.61
CA VAL A 148 4.42 5.67 -3.02
C VAL A 148 5.88 5.31 -3.24
N ALA A 149 6.14 4.06 -3.58
CA ALA A 149 7.49 3.51 -3.74
C ALA A 149 8.36 4.35 -4.69
N TRP A 150 9.66 4.45 -4.37
CA TRP A 150 10.61 5.15 -5.23
C TRP A 150 10.64 4.55 -6.65
N CYS A 151 10.56 3.23 -6.78
CA CYS A 151 10.55 2.56 -8.08
C CYS A 151 9.31 2.86 -8.94
N LEU A 152 8.26 3.44 -8.37
CA LEU A 152 7.05 3.86 -9.07
C LEU A 152 7.02 5.37 -9.35
N SER A 153 7.63 6.17 -8.48
CA SER A 153 7.43 7.62 -8.43
C SER A 153 8.69 8.45 -8.68
N GLY A 154 9.90 7.88 -8.51
CA GLY A 154 11.15 8.64 -8.47
C GLY A 154 11.30 9.55 -7.23
N LEU A 155 10.30 9.60 -6.34
CA LEU A 155 10.34 10.45 -5.14
C LEU A 155 11.34 9.86 -4.13
N ASN A 156 12.53 10.45 -4.02
CA ASN A 156 13.58 9.92 -3.17
C ASN A 156 13.44 10.34 -1.70
N ALA A 157 13.81 11.59 -1.36
CA ALA A 157 13.85 12.09 0.01
C ALA A 157 12.66 13.03 0.33
N GLU A 158 11.54 12.84 -0.33
CA GLU A 158 10.32 13.63 -0.11
C GLU A 158 9.73 13.29 1.27
N LYS A 159 9.77 14.24 2.19
CA LYS A 159 9.32 14.04 3.58
C LYS A 159 7.84 13.68 3.68
N ARG A 160 7.00 14.23 2.77
CA ARG A 160 5.55 14.01 2.73
C ARG A 160 5.19 12.63 2.17
N ASN A 161 6.18 11.86 1.73
CA ASN A 161 6.05 10.50 1.19
C ASN A 161 6.78 9.44 2.04
N LEU A 162 7.27 9.80 3.23
CA LEU A 162 8.07 8.91 4.08
C LEU A 162 7.46 8.79 5.48
N ILE A 163 7.21 7.54 5.90
CA ILE A 163 6.74 7.22 7.25
C ILE A 163 7.71 6.29 7.97
N THR A 164 7.60 6.22 9.30
CA THR A 164 8.25 5.20 10.11
C THR A 164 7.51 3.89 9.93
N GLY A 165 8.07 2.97 9.16
CA GLY A 165 7.49 1.66 8.90
C GLY A 165 8.43 0.54 9.30
N THR A 166 7.88 -0.60 9.71
CA THR A 166 8.68 -1.78 10.02
C THR A 166 9.28 -2.40 8.76
N ARG A 167 10.37 -3.13 8.93
CA ARG A 167 10.93 -3.92 7.83
C ARG A 167 9.92 -4.90 7.27
N TYR A 168 9.15 -5.55 8.15
CA TYR A 168 8.11 -6.51 7.78
C TYR A 168 7.00 -5.86 6.94
N MET A 169 6.43 -4.73 7.38
CA MET A 169 5.45 -4.00 6.57
C MET A 169 6.02 -3.63 5.21
N ASN A 170 7.23 -3.08 5.18
CA ASN A 170 7.83 -2.58 3.94
C ASN A 170 8.09 -3.69 2.92
N VAL A 171 8.57 -4.86 3.36
CA VAL A 171 9.03 -5.94 2.46
C VAL A 171 7.98 -7.01 2.24
N GLU A 172 7.31 -7.45 3.31
CA GLU A 172 6.32 -8.51 3.19
C GLU A 172 4.91 -7.94 2.94
N GLY A 173 4.63 -6.72 3.43
CA GLY A 173 3.34 -6.07 3.27
C GLY A 173 3.22 -5.31 1.96
N MET A 174 4.02 -4.26 1.78
CA MET A 174 3.84 -3.29 0.69
C MET A 174 4.48 -3.75 -0.63
N LEU A 175 5.72 -4.24 -0.59
CA LEU A 175 6.51 -4.55 -1.78
C LEU A 175 5.80 -5.46 -2.81
N PRO A 176 5.04 -6.50 -2.45
CA PRO A 176 4.34 -7.33 -3.43
C PRO A 176 3.35 -6.53 -4.30
N TYR A 177 2.64 -5.57 -3.72
CA TYR A 177 1.68 -4.71 -4.43
C TYR A 177 2.39 -3.64 -5.27
N GLU A 178 3.48 -3.08 -4.76
CA GLU A 178 4.34 -2.13 -5.50
C GLU A 178 4.93 -2.80 -6.74
N MET A 179 5.45 -4.01 -6.60
CA MET A 179 6.01 -4.77 -7.71
C MET A 179 4.95 -5.17 -8.74
N ARG A 180 3.73 -5.53 -8.32
CA ARG A 180 2.62 -5.80 -9.23
C ARG A 180 2.32 -4.58 -10.12
N VAL A 181 2.31 -3.37 -9.56
CA VAL A 181 2.13 -2.13 -10.32
C VAL A 181 3.34 -1.85 -11.21
N SER A 182 4.55 -2.00 -10.69
CA SER A 182 5.80 -1.82 -11.43
C SER A 182 5.85 -2.73 -12.66
N ASP A 183 5.59 -4.02 -12.47
CA ASP A 183 5.62 -4.98 -13.57
C ASP A 183 4.57 -4.67 -14.65
N PHE A 184 3.37 -4.25 -14.23
CA PHE A 184 2.31 -3.84 -15.16
C PHE A 184 2.74 -2.65 -16.02
N ILE A 185 3.27 -1.56 -15.45
CA ILE A 185 3.68 -0.40 -16.24
C ILE A 185 4.87 -0.71 -17.14
N PHE A 186 5.85 -1.50 -16.68
CA PHE A 186 7.01 -1.88 -17.48
C PHE A 186 6.68 -2.93 -18.59
N ALA A 187 5.59 -3.67 -18.44
CA ALA A 187 5.05 -4.53 -19.50
C ALA A 187 4.25 -3.76 -20.57
N GLY A 188 4.14 -2.44 -20.45
CA GLY A 188 3.37 -1.62 -21.39
C GLY A 188 1.88 -1.54 -21.05
N GLY A 189 1.46 -1.91 -19.83
CA GLY A 189 0.08 -1.88 -19.37
C GLY A 189 -0.53 -0.47 -19.22
N GLY A 190 0.31 0.57 -19.30
CA GLY A 190 -0.15 1.95 -19.26
C GLY A 190 -0.11 2.55 -17.87
N ARG A 191 -1.04 3.46 -17.57
CA ARG A 191 -1.04 4.27 -16.34
C ARG A 191 -1.90 3.64 -15.24
N VAL A 192 -1.45 3.79 -13.99
CA VAL A 192 -2.15 3.32 -12.79
C VAL A 192 -2.40 4.48 -11.83
N TYR A 193 -3.65 4.72 -11.43
CA TYR A 193 -3.94 5.57 -10.29
C TYR A 193 -3.58 4.81 -9.02
N TYR A 194 -2.68 5.37 -8.23
CA TYR A 194 -2.12 4.77 -7.01
C TYR A 194 -2.31 5.70 -5.83
N LYS A 195 -2.88 5.19 -4.76
CA LYS A 195 -3.18 5.95 -3.56
C LYS A 195 -2.76 5.16 -2.33
N VAL A 196 -2.03 5.80 -1.43
CA VAL A 196 -1.61 5.22 -0.15
C VAL A 196 -2.01 6.13 0.99
N THR A 197 -2.78 5.59 1.92
CA THR A 197 -3.27 6.32 3.09
C THR A 197 -2.69 5.70 4.36
N PRO A 198 -1.83 6.41 5.11
CA PRO A 198 -1.35 5.94 6.40
C PRO A 198 -2.46 6.01 7.47
N ASP A 199 -2.56 4.98 8.30
CA ASP A 199 -3.52 4.86 9.40
C ASP A 199 -2.90 5.35 10.71
N PHE A 200 -2.88 6.66 10.92
CA PHE A 200 -2.55 7.24 12.21
C PHE A 200 -3.82 7.37 13.05
N ARG A 201 -3.78 6.93 14.30
CA ARG A 201 -4.91 7.05 15.22
C ARG A 201 -4.60 8.08 16.29
N ASP A 202 -5.57 8.92 16.60
CA ASP A 202 -5.45 9.94 17.64
C ASP A 202 -4.11 10.72 17.56
N GLY A 203 -3.36 10.74 18.67
CA GLY A 203 -2.05 11.39 18.77
C GLY A 203 -0.85 10.48 18.42
N GLU A 204 -1.05 9.33 17.80
CA GLU A 204 0.04 8.40 17.46
C GLU A 204 1.02 9.00 16.44
N LEU A 205 2.32 8.81 16.69
CA LEU A 205 3.37 9.29 15.81
C LEU A 205 3.79 8.26 14.74
N VAL A 206 3.43 6.99 14.94
CA VAL A 206 3.67 5.90 14.00
C VAL A 206 2.33 5.38 13.49
N ALA A 207 2.18 5.26 12.17
CA ALA A 207 0.97 4.71 11.57
C ALA A 207 0.81 3.23 11.94
N ARG A 208 -0.41 2.79 12.25
CA ARG A 208 -0.76 1.38 12.50
C ARG A 208 -0.61 0.49 11.27
N GLY A 209 -0.65 1.08 10.10
CA GLY A 209 -0.48 0.47 8.80
C GLY A 209 -0.72 1.46 7.69
N VAL A 210 -0.77 0.96 6.47
CA VAL A 210 -1.13 1.75 5.29
C VAL A 210 -2.18 1.03 4.47
N ARG A 211 -3.18 1.78 3.97
CA ARG A 211 -4.10 1.31 2.95
C ARG A 211 -3.53 1.64 1.58
N ILE A 212 -3.41 0.66 0.71
CA ILE A 212 -2.95 0.81 -0.67
C ILE A 212 -4.12 0.52 -1.61
N GLN A 213 -4.42 1.48 -2.47
CA GLN A 213 -5.43 1.36 -3.51
C GLN A 213 -4.77 1.61 -4.86
N ALA A 214 -5.08 0.78 -5.86
CA ALA A 214 -4.53 0.93 -7.21
C ALA A 214 -5.58 0.58 -8.25
N TYR A 215 -5.56 1.30 -9.39
CA TYR A 215 -6.51 1.15 -10.47
C TYR A 215 -5.86 1.46 -11.82
N SER A 216 -5.84 0.48 -12.74
CA SER A 216 -5.32 0.69 -14.10
C SER A 216 -6.31 1.48 -14.96
N LEU A 217 -5.81 2.60 -15.55
CA LEU A 217 -6.67 3.58 -16.20
C LEU A 217 -7.15 3.13 -17.57
N ALA A 218 -6.26 2.55 -18.38
CA ALA A 218 -6.53 2.24 -19.79
C ALA A 218 -7.56 1.13 -19.96
N ASP A 219 -7.51 0.10 -19.14
CA ASP A 219 -8.38 -1.07 -19.19
C ASP A 219 -9.50 -1.07 -18.14
N LYS A 220 -9.68 0.07 -17.45
CA LYS A 220 -10.73 0.29 -16.45
C LYS A 220 -10.67 -0.72 -15.29
N GLY A 221 -9.47 -0.93 -14.75
CA GLY A 221 -9.25 -1.77 -13.58
C GLY A 221 -9.16 -3.28 -13.87
N LYS A 222 -9.19 -3.72 -15.12
CA LYS A 222 -9.13 -5.17 -15.43
C LYS A 222 -7.85 -5.84 -15.00
N SER A 223 -6.71 -5.15 -15.14
CA SER A 223 -5.39 -5.70 -14.78
C SER A 223 -4.97 -5.35 -13.37
N ILE A 224 -5.21 -4.09 -12.97
CA ILE A 224 -4.89 -3.60 -11.62
C ILE A 224 -6.15 -2.94 -11.05
N ASP A 225 -6.75 -3.59 -10.07
CA ASP A 225 -7.78 -3.02 -9.20
C ASP A 225 -7.71 -3.74 -7.86
N PHE A 226 -7.23 -3.06 -6.82
CA PHE A 226 -7.14 -3.63 -5.49
C PHE A 226 -7.20 -2.58 -4.38
N ASP A 227 -7.65 -3.02 -3.22
CA ASP A 227 -7.73 -2.27 -1.98
C ASP A 227 -7.23 -3.15 -0.85
N VAL A 228 -6.07 -2.84 -0.32
CA VAL A 228 -5.40 -3.66 0.68
C VAL A 228 -4.90 -2.82 1.85
N TYR A 229 -4.81 -3.43 3.01
CA TYR A 229 -4.18 -2.85 4.18
C TYR A 229 -2.93 -3.63 4.55
N CYS A 230 -1.80 -2.94 4.71
CA CYS A 230 -0.54 -3.51 5.14
C CYS A 230 -0.28 -3.10 6.59
N TYR A 231 -0.09 -4.08 7.48
CA TYR A 231 0.06 -3.84 8.91
C TYR A 231 1.48 -3.38 9.27
N ASN A 232 1.59 -2.29 10.01
CA ASN A 232 2.87 -1.80 10.50
C ASN A 232 3.26 -2.51 11.81
N VAL A 233 3.50 -3.78 11.70
CA VAL A 233 3.93 -4.68 12.78
C VAL A 233 5.29 -5.30 12.45
N GLN A 234 5.96 -5.87 13.42
CA GLN A 234 7.12 -6.73 13.23
C GLN A 234 6.97 -7.95 14.13
N PRO A 235 6.88 -9.19 13.59
CA PRO A 235 6.86 -10.39 14.41
C PRO A 235 8.03 -10.40 15.42
N GLY A 236 7.73 -10.75 16.67
CA GLY A 236 8.70 -10.71 17.78
C GLY A 236 8.93 -9.31 18.39
N TYR A 237 8.13 -8.30 18.01
CA TYR A 237 8.19 -6.96 18.59
C TYR A 237 6.83 -6.43 18.98
N ARG A 238 6.80 -5.67 20.06
CA ARG A 238 5.68 -4.79 20.42
C ARG A 238 6.09 -3.35 20.14
N ILE A 239 5.27 -2.64 19.38
CA ILE A 239 5.48 -1.25 18.97
C ILE A 239 4.55 -0.37 19.81
N ASP A 240 5.10 0.67 20.40
CA ASP A 240 4.33 1.79 20.93
C ASP A 240 4.11 2.81 19.80
N TYR A 241 2.90 2.82 19.24
CA TYR A 241 2.57 3.71 18.12
C TYR A 241 2.50 5.17 18.54
N ALA A 242 2.28 5.47 19.82
CA ALA A 242 2.27 6.85 20.31
C ALA A 242 3.66 7.49 20.21
N THR A 243 4.72 6.74 20.45
CA THR A 243 6.10 7.25 20.51
C THR A 243 7.00 6.73 19.40
N GLY A 244 6.75 5.53 18.89
CA GLY A 244 7.64 4.79 17.99
C GLY A 244 8.67 3.93 18.75
N GLU A 245 8.64 3.89 20.06
CA GLU A 245 9.46 2.93 20.82
C GLU A 245 9.03 1.50 20.54
N ALA A 246 9.99 0.58 20.56
CA ALA A 246 9.73 -0.83 20.30
C ALA A 246 10.48 -1.73 21.28
N THR A 247 9.79 -2.78 21.74
CA THR A 247 10.34 -3.76 22.66
C THR A 247 10.27 -5.15 22.03
N LYS A 248 11.41 -5.86 22.02
CA LYS A 248 11.42 -7.27 21.60
C LYS A 248 10.63 -8.11 22.59
N VAL A 249 9.72 -8.94 22.08
CA VAL A 249 8.96 -9.92 22.89
C VAL A 249 9.48 -11.31 22.63
N ASN A 250 9.68 -12.05 23.71
CA ASN A 250 10.19 -13.42 23.69
C ASN A 250 9.08 -14.41 23.28
#